data_5f3a0389ff818a52d0ae7fa107faa757
#
_entry.id   5f3a0389ff818a52d0ae7fa107faa757
#
_cell.length_a   1.000
_cell.length_b   1.000
_cell.length_c   1.000
_cell.angle_alpha   90.00
_cell.angle_beta   90.00
_cell.angle_gamma   90.00
#
_symmetry.space_group_name_H-M   'P 1'
#
loop_
_entity.id
_entity.type
_entity.pdbx_description
1 polymer ?
#
loop_
_entity_poly.entity_id
_entity_poly.type
_entity_poly.pdbx_seq_one_letter_code
_entity_poly.pdbx_strand_id
1 'polypeptide(L)'
;YIATHYAYEDLGVTITAQSGAIAHSARPFEHGFDVYFDNATVQYNSSWGSPLCVVTSDGVEEPQLSAEDGFVREVQYAVDTIANDTEPTLLSGQSARDSLALCWREVESVRTGSVVRLK
;
A
#
# COMPACT_ATOMS: atom_id res chain seq x y z
N TYR A 1 0.84 -17.06 -3.91
CA TYR A 1 0.33 -16.35 -2.72
C TYR A 1 1.43 -16.21 -1.69
N ILE A 2 1.58 -15.02 -1.13
CA ILE A 2 2.51 -14.71 -0.06
C ILE A 2 1.76 -13.94 1.03
N ALA A 3 2.10 -14.21 2.30
CA ALA A 3 1.70 -13.42 3.45
C ALA A 3 2.96 -13.05 4.22
N THR A 4 3.14 -11.76 4.49
CA THR A 4 4.32 -11.20 5.13
C THR A 4 3.92 -10.44 6.38
N HIS A 5 4.69 -10.62 7.45
CA HIS A 5 4.60 -9.81 8.65
C HIS A 5 5.86 -8.96 8.77
N TYR A 6 5.68 -7.63 8.85
CA TYR A 6 6.76 -6.70 9.15
C TYR A 6 6.62 -6.26 10.60
N ALA A 7 7.63 -6.55 11.40
CA ALA A 7 7.68 -6.17 12.81
C ALA A 7 8.67 -5.03 13.00
N TYR A 8 8.25 -4.00 13.68
CA TYR A 8 9.06 -2.84 14.06
C TYR A 8 9.29 -2.87 15.56
N GLU A 9 10.48 -3.33 15.96
CA GLU A 9 10.81 -3.56 17.39
C GLU A 9 10.67 -2.26 18.21
N ASP A 10 11.07 -1.13 17.64
CA ASP A 10 11.10 0.16 18.35
C ASP A 10 9.74 0.88 18.38
N LEU A 11 8.80 0.51 17.52
CA LEU A 11 7.52 1.20 17.40
C LEU A 11 6.34 0.41 17.97
N GLY A 12 6.55 -0.88 18.32
CA GLY A 12 5.46 -1.76 18.75
C GLY A 12 4.37 -1.95 17.68
N VAL A 13 4.70 -1.71 16.41
CA VAL A 13 3.77 -1.79 15.28
C VAL A 13 4.07 -3.03 14.46
N THR A 14 3.04 -3.68 13.98
CA THR A 14 3.13 -4.80 13.04
C THR A 14 2.29 -4.47 11.81
N ILE A 15 2.88 -4.66 10.64
CA ILE A 15 2.18 -4.56 9.36
C ILE A 15 2.06 -5.97 8.78
N THR A 16 0.88 -6.31 8.29
CA THR A 16 0.65 -7.56 7.54
C THR A 16 0.32 -7.22 6.11
N ALA A 17 1.05 -7.80 5.17
CA ALA A 17 0.78 -7.69 3.75
C ALA A 17 0.45 -9.07 3.17
N GLN A 18 -0.49 -9.11 2.24
CA GLN A 18 -0.87 -10.33 1.53
C GLN A 18 -1.01 -10.02 0.05
N SER A 19 -0.48 -10.89 -0.78
CA SER A 19 -0.64 -10.80 -2.23
C SER A 19 -0.68 -12.16 -2.88
N GLY A 20 -1.27 -12.24 -4.07
CA GLY A 20 -1.28 -13.46 -4.85
C GLY A 20 -2.18 -13.39 -6.07
N ALA A 21 -1.91 -14.27 -7.02
CA ALA A 21 -2.65 -14.41 -8.27
C ALA A 21 -3.20 -15.84 -8.42
N ILE A 22 -3.69 -16.42 -7.33
CA ILE A 22 -4.21 -17.80 -7.29
C ILE A 22 -5.73 -17.90 -7.46
N ALA A 23 -6.39 -16.76 -7.69
CA ALA A 23 -7.83 -16.72 -7.86
C ALA A 23 -8.24 -17.19 -9.27
N HIS A 24 -9.49 -17.66 -9.40
CA HIS A 24 -10.08 -17.93 -10.69
C HIS A 24 -10.21 -16.63 -11.52
N SER A 25 -10.15 -16.76 -12.84
CA SER A 25 -10.18 -15.63 -13.78
C SER A 25 -11.42 -14.75 -13.69
N ALA A 26 -12.52 -15.26 -13.14
CA ALA A 26 -13.74 -14.49 -12.91
C ALA A 26 -13.66 -13.56 -11.68
N ARG A 27 -12.67 -13.73 -10.80
CA ARG A 27 -12.46 -12.82 -9.69
C ARG A 27 -11.80 -11.54 -10.20
N PRO A 28 -12.38 -10.36 -9.96
CA PRO A 28 -11.74 -9.10 -10.35
C PRO A 28 -10.45 -8.90 -9.57
N PHE A 29 -9.56 -8.09 -10.14
CA PHE A 29 -8.41 -7.58 -9.40
C PHE A 29 -8.90 -6.73 -8.23
N GLU A 30 -8.39 -7.02 -7.05
CA GLU A 30 -8.78 -6.36 -5.81
C GLU A 30 -7.53 -5.99 -5.02
N HIS A 31 -7.51 -4.78 -4.49
CA HIS A 31 -6.49 -4.32 -3.57
C HIS A 31 -7.12 -3.44 -2.50
N GLY A 32 -6.50 -3.40 -1.33
CA GLY A 32 -7.02 -2.64 -0.21
C GLY A 32 -6.04 -2.61 0.96
N PHE A 33 -6.40 -1.85 1.97
CA PHE A 33 -5.69 -1.79 3.24
C PHE A 33 -6.61 -1.37 4.38
N ASP A 34 -6.24 -1.77 5.60
CA ASP A 34 -6.77 -1.24 6.84
C ASP A 34 -5.62 -0.60 7.63
N VAL A 35 -5.82 0.62 8.12
CA VAL A 35 -4.88 1.32 9.00
C VAL A 35 -5.59 1.68 10.30
N TYR A 36 -5.05 1.20 11.41
CA TYR A 36 -5.62 1.39 12.74
C TYR A 36 -4.87 2.50 13.47
N PHE A 37 -5.58 3.55 13.85
CA PHE A 37 -5.12 4.66 14.68
C PHE A 37 -5.80 4.59 16.05
N ASP A 38 -5.34 5.33 17.02
CA ASP A 38 -5.91 5.34 18.37
C ASP A 38 -7.41 5.69 18.39
N ASN A 39 -7.85 6.60 17.51
CA ASN A 39 -9.22 7.10 17.50
C ASN A 39 -9.96 6.88 16.17
N ALA A 40 -9.33 6.22 15.21
CA ALA A 40 -9.93 5.99 13.90
C ALA A 40 -9.39 4.73 13.25
N THR A 41 -10.16 4.16 12.34
CA THR A 41 -9.68 3.16 11.38
C THR A 41 -9.93 3.69 9.98
N VAL A 42 -8.91 3.68 9.14
CA VAL A 42 -9.04 3.99 7.72
C VAL A 42 -9.02 2.68 6.95
N GLN A 43 -10.06 2.47 6.16
CA GLN A 43 -10.21 1.27 5.34
C GLN A 43 -10.33 1.65 3.87
N TYR A 44 -9.63 0.95 3.02
CA TYR A 44 -9.76 1.08 1.57
C TYR A 44 -9.88 -0.28 0.93
N ASN A 45 -10.84 -0.42 0.03
CA ASN A 45 -10.97 -1.61 -0.80
C ASN A 45 -11.50 -1.21 -2.19
N SER A 46 -10.73 -1.55 -3.23
CA SER A 46 -11.04 -1.19 -4.61
C SER A 46 -12.32 -1.82 -5.17
N SER A 47 -12.86 -2.85 -4.52
CA SER A 47 -14.08 -3.54 -4.94
C SER A 47 -15.36 -3.01 -4.28
N TRP A 48 -15.24 -2.12 -3.30
CA TRP A 48 -16.40 -1.54 -2.62
C TRP A 48 -17.03 -0.40 -3.42
N GLY A 49 -18.35 -0.19 -3.24
CA GLY A 49 -19.07 0.92 -3.87
C GLY A 49 -18.58 2.29 -3.39
N SER A 50 -18.24 2.40 -2.10
CA SER A 50 -17.48 3.51 -1.50
C SER A 50 -16.13 2.94 -1.07
N PRO A 51 -15.08 3.08 -1.89
CA PRO A 51 -13.84 2.35 -1.65
C PRO A 51 -13.04 2.82 -0.43
N LEU A 52 -13.25 4.04 0.05
CA LEU A 52 -12.57 4.61 1.20
C LEU A 52 -13.58 4.89 2.32
N CYS A 53 -13.30 4.38 3.51
CA CYS A 53 -14.07 4.63 4.73
C CYS A 53 -13.15 5.09 5.87
N VAL A 54 -13.64 6.03 6.66
CA VAL A 54 -13.04 6.44 7.93
C VAL A 54 -14.02 6.11 9.05
N VAL A 55 -13.66 5.20 9.93
CA VAL A 55 -14.47 4.73 11.03
C VAL A 55 -13.97 5.34 12.33
N THR A 56 -14.85 6.02 13.07
CA THR A 56 -14.56 6.63 14.37
C THR A 56 -15.64 6.24 15.39
N SER A 57 -15.53 6.72 16.63
CA SER A 57 -16.60 6.56 17.63
C SER A 57 -17.92 7.23 17.23
N ASP A 58 -17.86 8.26 16.39
CA ASP A 58 -19.02 9.06 15.99
C ASP A 58 -19.73 8.50 14.75
N GLY A 59 -19.13 7.53 14.08
CA GLY A 59 -19.73 6.85 12.93
C GLY A 59 -18.74 6.55 11.81
N VAL A 60 -19.30 6.34 10.62
CA VAL A 60 -18.54 6.04 9.39
C VAL A 60 -18.67 7.21 8.44
N GLU A 61 -17.56 7.70 7.98
CA GLU A 61 -17.47 8.68 6.88
C GLU A 61 -16.98 7.97 5.62
N GLU A 62 -17.54 8.33 4.46
CA GLU A 62 -17.14 7.83 3.14
C GLU A 62 -16.61 8.99 2.28
N PRO A 63 -15.33 9.35 2.41
CA PRO A 63 -14.75 10.42 1.64
C PRO A 63 -14.84 10.15 0.13
N GLN A 64 -15.27 11.15 -0.63
CA GLN A 64 -15.31 11.02 -2.08
C GLN A 64 -13.90 11.07 -2.65
N LEU A 65 -13.52 10.02 -3.35
CA LEU A 65 -12.27 9.98 -4.09
C LEU A 65 -12.43 10.67 -5.46
N SER A 66 -11.32 11.20 -5.97
CA SER A 66 -11.26 11.65 -7.36
C SER A 66 -11.61 10.49 -8.30
N ALA A 67 -12.46 10.76 -9.29
CA ALA A 67 -12.78 9.80 -10.35
C ALA A 67 -11.61 9.58 -11.34
N GLU A 68 -10.54 10.36 -11.21
CA GLU A 68 -9.38 10.27 -12.08
C GLU A 68 -8.58 9.00 -11.82
N ASP A 69 -8.20 8.32 -12.88
CA ASP A 69 -7.41 7.10 -12.85
C ASP A 69 -6.03 7.34 -12.20
N GLY A 70 -5.60 6.40 -11.36
CA GLY A 70 -4.32 6.46 -10.65
C GLY A 70 -3.11 6.57 -11.58
N PHE A 71 -3.14 5.92 -12.75
CA PHE A 71 -2.07 6.02 -13.74
C PHE A 71 -2.01 7.41 -14.39
N VAL A 72 -3.16 8.03 -14.61
CA VAL A 72 -3.22 9.42 -15.12
C VAL A 72 -2.58 10.36 -14.11
N ARG A 73 -2.92 10.21 -12.83
CA ARG A 73 -2.34 11.03 -11.75
C ARG A 73 -0.84 10.80 -11.57
N GLU A 74 -0.38 9.56 -11.72
CA GLU A 74 1.04 9.22 -11.67
C GLU A 74 1.83 9.94 -12.78
N VAL A 75 1.34 9.87 -14.03
CA VAL A 75 1.96 10.56 -15.16
C VAL A 75 1.90 12.08 -14.98
N GLN A 76 0.77 12.62 -14.53
CA GLN A 76 0.61 14.06 -14.28
C GLN A 76 1.59 14.53 -13.21
N TYR A 77 1.74 13.80 -12.11
CA TYR A 77 2.71 14.11 -11.06
C TYR A 77 4.14 14.17 -11.62
N ALA A 78 4.53 13.22 -12.47
CA ALA A 78 5.86 13.22 -13.10
C ALA A 78 6.05 14.43 -14.00
N VAL A 79 5.05 14.79 -14.82
CA VAL A 79 5.08 15.97 -15.68
C VAL A 79 5.20 17.26 -14.86
N ASP A 80 4.38 17.40 -13.82
CA ASP A 80 4.38 18.59 -12.96
C ASP A 80 5.71 18.74 -12.21
N THR A 81 6.29 17.64 -11.73
CA THR A 81 7.59 17.62 -11.06
C THR A 81 8.70 18.15 -12.00
N ILE A 82 8.72 17.68 -13.24
CA ILE A 82 9.68 18.15 -14.25
C ILE A 82 9.43 19.61 -14.63
N ALA A 83 8.17 19.96 -14.89
CA ALA A 83 7.81 21.32 -15.33
C ALA A 83 8.12 22.39 -14.26
N ASN A 84 8.01 22.03 -12.99
CA ASN A 84 8.26 22.94 -11.86
C ASN A 84 9.66 22.83 -11.26
N ASP A 85 10.53 21.97 -11.81
CA ASP A 85 11.88 21.69 -11.32
C ASP A 85 11.89 21.33 -9.81
N THR A 86 10.96 20.45 -9.40
CA THR A 86 10.82 20.01 -8.01
C THR A 86 11.32 18.58 -7.81
N GLU A 87 11.69 18.22 -6.58
CA GLU A 87 12.11 16.86 -6.24
C GLU A 87 10.92 15.89 -6.25
N PRO A 88 11.01 14.73 -6.93
CA PRO A 88 9.95 13.72 -6.98
C PRO A 88 9.88 12.93 -5.67
N THR A 89 9.20 13.42 -4.66
CA THR A 89 9.14 12.76 -3.34
C THR A 89 8.29 11.49 -3.34
N LEU A 90 7.15 11.49 -4.05
CA LEU A 90 6.25 10.33 -4.10
C LEU A 90 6.70 9.27 -5.08
N LEU A 91 7.17 9.66 -6.27
CA LEU A 91 7.56 8.76 -7.36
C LEU A 91 9.06 8.81 -7.61
N SER A 92 9.85 8.84 -6.54
CA SER A 92 11.31 8.85 -6.69
C SER A 92 11.86 7.48 -7.08
N GLY A 93 12.95 7.47 -7.85
CA GLY A 93 13.69 6.23 -8.15
C GLY A 93 14.20 5.53 -6.89
N GLN A 94 14.48 6.29 -5.82
CA GLN A 94 14.85 5.75 -4.52
C GLN A 94 13.69 4.95 -3.89
N SER A 95 12.47 5.50 -3.87
CA SER A 95 11.28 4.81 -3.36
C SER A 95 10.99 3.53 -4.12
N ALA A 96 11.09 3.57 -5.45
CA ALA A 96 10.92 2.38 -6.29
C ALA A 96 11.97 1.29 -6.00
N ARG A 97 13.22 1.69 -5.84
CA ARG A 97 14.33 0.79 -5.46
C ARG A 97 14.08 0.15 -4.09
N ASP A 98 13.66 0.92 -3.10
CA ASP A 98 13.45 0.45 -1.75
C ASP A 98 12.26 -0.52 -1.68
N SER A 99 11.20 -0.25 -2.44
CA SER A 99 10.07 -1.17 -2.57
C SER A 99 10.50 -2.51 -3.19
N LEU A 100 11.31 -2.48 -4.25
CA LEU A 100 11.83 -3.70 -4.87
C LEU A 100 12.79 -4.46 -3.93
N ALA A 101 13.64 -3.75 -3.19
CA ALA A 101 14.53 -4.36 -2.21
C ALA A 101 13.73 -5.08 -1.11
N LEU A 102 12.61 -4.48 -0.66
CA LEU A 102 11.70 -5.11 0.29
C LEU A 102 11.14 -6.42 -0.26
N CYS A 103 10.63 -6.43 -1.50
CA CYS A 103 10.14 -7.65 -2.14
C CYS A 103 11.22 -8.76 -2.20
N TRP A 104 12.48 -8.41 -2.47
CA TRP A 104 13.56 -9.38 -2.44
C TRP A 104 13.83 -9.96 -1.06
N ARG A 105 13.68 -9.18 0.00
CA ARG A 105 13.77 -9.66 1.40
C ARG A 105 12.61 -10.59 1.75
N GLU A 106 11.42 -10.34 1.26
CA GLU A 106 10.29 -11.27 1.39
C GLU A 106 10.61 -12.62 0.73
N VAL A 107 11.11 -12.61 -0.51
CA VAL A 107 11.52 -13.82 -1.23
C VAL A 107 12.62 -14.57 -0.47
N GLU A 108 13.59 -13.86 0.10
CA GLU A 108 14.65 -14.45 0.92
C GLU A 108 14.06 -15.12 2.17
N SER A 109 13.16 -14.45 2.88
CA SER A 109 12.47 -15.00 4.06
C SER A 109 11.70 -16.27 3.73
N VAL A 110 10.93 -16.27 2.64
CA VAL A 110 10.20 -17.47 2.18
C VAL A 110 11.14 -18.62 1.85
N ARG A 111 12.23 -18.35 1.14
CA ARG A 111 13.18 -19.39 0.70
C ARG A 111 13.97 -19.99 1.86
N THR A 112 14.29 -19.19 2.84
CA THR A 112 15.12 -19.63 3.99
C THR A 112 14.29 -20.09 5.17
N GLY A 113 12.99 -19.78 5.21
CA GLY A 113 12.11 -20.03 6.36
C GLY A 113 12.52 -19.21 7.60
N SER A 114 13.19 -18.09 7.41
CA SER A 114 13.80 -17.30 8.48
C SER A 114 13.36 -15.84 8.44
N VAL A 115 13.41 -15.18 9.61
CA VAL A 115 13.24 -13.73 9.69
C VAL A 115 14.42 -13.04 9.03
N VAL A 116 14.14 -12.10 8.13
CA VAL A 116 15.14 -11.27 7.46
C VAL A 116 15.08 -9.86 8.03
N ARG A 117 16.20 -9.35 8.54
CA ARG A 117 16.28 -7.98 9.04
C ARG A 117 16.51 -7.01 7.90
N LEU A 118 15.74 -5.93 7.89
CA LEU A 118 15.97 -4.77 7.03
C LEU A 118 16.99 -3.85 7.70
N LYS A 119 17.94 -3.37 6.91
CA LYS A 119 18.98 -2.43 7.38
C LYS A 119 18.70 -1.05 6.83
#